data_ef7ce78315139a2313ff3e18999ce4a5
#
_entry.id   ef7ce78315139a2313ff3e18999ce4a5
#
_cell.length_a   1.000
_cell.length_b   1.000
_cell.length_c   1.000
_cell.angle_alpha   90.00
_cell.angle_beta   90.00
_cell.angle_gamma   90.00
#
_symmetry.space_group_name_H-M   'P 1'
#
loop_
_entity.id
_entity.type
_entity.pdbx_description
1 polymer ?
#
loop_
_entity_poly.entity_id
_entity_poly.type
_entity_poly.pdbx_seq_one_letter_code
_entity_poly.pdbx_strand_id
1 'polypeptide(L)'
;MKRTIRLRGLNGPFKGQSWEAEDLLRVGRLGPQEVVLDDSSVSRNHAEIRYTDRGWRVRDLGSTNGTRLNGVRLSAGPWPLRVRDLVQFGEIAAVVEVLSDGEAESDSNTIEEMHVEAAAKSSWEEALEGLAFDSQRCPRAGEQLVALLRAGHHLVHIEKEEELLQSILHDAVAVLDAQRGAIALAEGPEGKLKLKALVTGRSEPRAFLAGRDAGGGRFQFSQSLANRCVQRGESILCHHVEEDPELALAKSISEGSMASVLCVLLRTPRKRLGVLHLDRNPWQKPFTMDDLHLADALAANVSAGIECAQLVRKQRDLFLDTITILAQAVEMRDEYTGGHTLRVSTYAVLLAKELNLSPREIELIRIGTPLHDIGKIGIDDAILRKADRLTPEEFEIMKTHTIKGAEIVSTVPDLRPIIPIVRSHHERWDGRGYPDGLGGEAISPLARVVALADAFDAMTSNRSYRKGMPPTVAFAEIEKQSGQQFDPIFTAAFVGMQSAIIKEMNVQATMLSPSKRVRILSMK
;
A
#
# COMPACT_ATOMS: atom_id res chain seq x y z
N MET A 1 -12.13 42.63 -32.15
CA MET A 1 -11.90 42.33 -30.72
C MET A 1 -10.46 41.93 -30.51
N LYS A 2 -9.91 42.15 -29.30
CA LYS A 2 -8.50 41.86 -29.00
C LYS A 2 -8.32 40.39 -28.65
N ARG A 3 -7.29 39.77 -29.19
CA ARG A 3 -6.91 38.39 -28.88
C ARG A 3 -6.09 38.40 -27.63
N THR A 4 -6.51 37.70 -26.59
CA THR A 4 -5.87 37.75 -25.30
C THR A 4 -5.47 36.36 -24.79
N ILE A 5 -4.35 36.31 -24.11
CA ILE A 5 -3.91 35.15 -23.33
C ILE A 5 -3.67 35.56 -21.88
N ARG A 6 -4.11 34.72 -20.92
CA ARG A 6 -3.81 34.87 -19.51
C ARG A 6 -3.12 33.62 -18.98
N LEU A 7 -1.98 33.83 -18.34
CA LEU A 7 -1.26 32.78 -17.58
C LEU A 7 -1.36 33.08 -16.08
N ARG A 8 -1.44 32.04 -15.27
CA ARG A 8 -1.31 32.15 -13.82
C ARG A 8 -0.20 31.26 -13.30
N GLY A 9 0.70 31.83 -12.48
CA GLY A 9 1.79 31.13 -11.81
C GLY A 9 1.30 30.14 -10.76
N LEU A 10 1.91 28.95 -10.73
CA LEU A 10 1.51 27.86 -9.85
C LEU A 10 2.48 27.61 -8.70
N ASN A 11 3.76 27.97 -8.87
CA ASN A 11 4.81 27.68 -7.88
C ASN A 11 5.77 28.85 -7.69
N GLY A 12 6.70 28.68 -6.74
CA GLY A 12 7.73 29.65 -6.43
C GLY A 12 7.18 31.01 -5.96
N PRO A 13 7.95 32.09 -6.12
CA PRO A 13 7.54 33.44 -5.75
C PRO A 13 6.40 33.99 -6.62
N PHE A 14 6.07 33.31 -7.71
CA PHE A 14 5.04 33.73 -8.69
C PHE A 14 3.70 33.03 -8.48
N LYS A 15 3.54 32.22 -7.44
CA LYS A 15 2.30 31.50 -7.18
C LYS A 15 1.12 32.45 -6.99
N GLY A 16 0.10 32.29 -7.85
CA GLY A 16 -1.11 33.10 -7.86
C GLY A 16 -1.00 34.42 -8.64
N GLN A 17 0.18 34.80 -9.13
CA GLN A 17 0.37 35.94 -10.01
C GLN A 17 -0.18 35.62 -11.40
N SER A 18 -0.88 36.56 -12.01
CA SER A 18 -1.42 36.43 -13.38
C SER A 18 -0.78 37.43 -14.31
N TRP A 19 -0.53 37.01 -15.56
CA TRP A 19 0.00 37.83 -16.62
C TRP A 19 -0.96 37.73 -17.82
N GLU A 20 -1.24 38.88 -18.45
CA GLU A 20 -2.14 38.94 -19.57
C GLU A 20 -1.47 39.75 -20.70
N ALA A 21 -1.62 39.28 -21.92
CA ALA A 21 -1.10 39.95 -23.10
C ALA A 21 -2.01 39.77 -24.33
N GLU A 22 -1.87 40.70 -25.31
CA GLU A 22 -2.55 40.64 -26.60
C GLU A 22 -1.59 40.11 -27.66
N ASP A 23 -2.04 39.18 -28.49
CA ASP A 23 -1.34 38.57 -29.64
C ASP A 23 0.05 37.96 -29.37
N LEU A 24 0.82 38.49 -28.41
CA LEU A 24 2.17 38.04 -28.08
C LEU A 24 2.48 38.19 -26.59
N LEU A 25 3.03 37.12 -25.99
CA LEU A 25 3.49 37.09 -24.62
C LEU A 25 4.90 36.47 -24.60
N ARG A 26 5.89 37.27 -24.24
CA ARG A 26 7.28 36.81 -24.10
C ARG A 26 7.60 36.57 -22.62
N VAL A 27 8.31 35.48 -22.38
CA VAL A 27 8.68 35.03 -21.06
C VAL A 27 10.21 35.04 -20.91
N GLY A 28 10.70 35.63 -19.85
CA GLY A 28 12.14 35.63 -19.55
C GLY A 28 12.47 36.12 -18.16
N ARG A 29 13.75 35.99 -17.78
CA ARG A 29 14.22 36.36 -16.45
C ARG A 29 14.34 37.87 -16.24
N LEU A 30 14.59 38.64 -17.29
CA LEU A 30 14.84 40.09 -17.20
C LEU A 30 13.96 40.82 -18.21
N GLY A 31 13.51 42.07 -17.90
CA GLY A 31 12.72 42.89 -18.80
C GLY A 31 13.48 43.32 -20.07
N PRO A 32 12.80 43.68 -21.19
CA PRO A 32 11.41 44.07 -21.28
C PRO A 32 10.49 42.93 -21.79
N GLN A 33 10.21 41.95 -20.97
CA GLN A 33 9.32 40.86 -21.30
C GLN A 33 7.93 41.10 -20.67
N GLU A 34 6.86 40.63 -21.28
CA GLU A 34 5.51 40.71 -20.75
C GLU A 34 5.37 39.85 -19.47
N VAL A 35 6.14 38.74 -19.38
CA VAL A 35 6.25 37.87 -18.20
C VAL A 35 7.71 37.85 -17.73
N VAL A 36 7.98 38.57 -16.65
CA VAL A 36 9.29 38.57 -16.03
C VAL A 36 9.28 37.56 -14.87
N LEU A 37 10.08 36.51 -15.02
CA LEU A 37 10.28 35.46 -14.03
C LEU A 37 11.74 35.56 -13.52
N ASP A 38 11.97 36.35 -12.46
CA ASP A 38 13.30 36.52 -11.89
C ASP A 38 13.68 35.27 -11.08
N ASP A 39 14.09 34.24 -11.81
CA ASP A 39 14.54 32.95 -11.31
C ASP A 39 15.74 32.46 -12.11
N SER A 40 16.72 31.88 -11.45
CA SER A 40 17.97 31.42 -12.06
C SER A 40 17.77 30.30 -13.09
N SER A 41 16.69 29.53 -12.99
CA SER A 41 16.33 28.48 -13.95
C SER A 41 15.75 29.03 -15.25
N VAL A 42 15.34 30.32 -15.29
CA VAL A 42 14.72 30.98 -16.45
C VAL A 42 15.79 31.76 -17.23
N SER A 43 15.88 31.56 -18.54
CA SER A 43 16.77 32.29 -19.43
C SER A 43 16.29 33.74 -19.65
N ARG A 44 17.18 34.67 -20.02
CA ARG A 44 16.84 36.07 -20.28
C ARG A 44 15.69 36.20 -21.32
N ASN A 45 15.78 35.44 -22.40
CA ASN A 45 14.72 35.21 -23.38
C ASN A 45 14.45 33.72 -23.34
N HIS A 46 13.35 33.30 -22.69
CA HIS A 46 13.10 31.89 -22.43
C HIS A 46 12.14 31.27 -23.43
N ALA A 47 10.96 31.85 -23.56
CA ALA A 47 9.91 31.36 -24.44
C ALA A 47 9.07 32.50 -24.99
N GLU A 48 8.37 32.23 -26.08
CA GLU A 48 7.40 33.11 -26.73
C GLU A 48 6.07 32.36 -26.89
N ILE A 49 4.99 33.02 -26.52
CA ILE A 49 3.63 32.55 -26.78
C ILE A 49 3.00 33.59 -27.72
N ARG A 50 2.56 33.12 -28.89
CA ARG A 50 2.05 33.99 -29.96
C ARG A 50 0.77 33.42 -30.57
N TYR A 51 -0.13 34.32 -30.92
CA TYR A 51 -1.27 33.97 -31.78
C TYR A 51 -0.82 33.81 -33.23
N THR A 52 -1.29 32.75 -33.88
CA THR A 52 -1.01 32.42 -35.30
C THR A 52 -2.32 32.08 -36.02
N ASP A 53 -2.29 31.93 -37.35
CA ASP A 53 -3.45 31.49 -38.14
C ASP A 53 -4.07 30.15 -37.66
N ARG A 54 -3.37 29.43 -36.79
CA ARG A 54 -3.78 28.13 -36.22
C ARG A 54 -3.97 28.22 -34.71
N GLY A 55 -4.29 29.41 -34.17
CA GLY A 55 -4.51 29.66 -32.75
C GLY A 55 -3.23 29.97 -31.97
N TRP A 56 -3.36 29.98 -30.63
CA TRP A 56 -2.25 30.27 -29.71
C TRP A 56 -1.21 29.19 -29.71
N ARG A 57 0.08 29.58 -29.75
CA ARG A 57 1.19 28.66 -29.77
C ARG A 57 2.33 29.13 -28.87
N VAL A 58 3.00 28.17 -28.19
CA VAL A 58 4.22 28.38 -27.42
C VAL A 58 5.43 27.85 -28.16
N ARG A 59 6.55 28.58 -28.07
CA ARG A 59 7.84 28.20 -28.63
C ARG A 59 8.95 28.50 -27.64
N ASP A 60 9.84 27.55 -27.44
CA ASP A 60 11.09 27.78 -26.71
C ASP A 60 12.09 28.57 -27.56
N LEU A 61 12.74 29.57 -26.99
CA LEU A 61 13.69 30.45 -27.68
C LEU A 61 15.15 29.99 -27.49
N GLY A 62 15.40 28.72 -27.30
CA GLY A 62 16.74 28.17 -27.00
C GLY A 62 17.14 28.37 -25.56
N SER A 63 16.20 28.22 -24.65
CA SER A 63 16.45 28.38 -23.23
C SER A 63 17.37 27.28 -22.67
N THR A 64 18.13 27.60 -21.63
CA THR A 64 19.12 26.68 -21.02
C THR A 64 18.44 25.44 -20.44
N ASN A 65 17.36 25.64 -19.70
CA ASN A 65 16.65 24.53 -19.00
C ASN A 65 15.45 24.00 -19.80
N GLY A 66 15.06 24.66 -20.88
CA GLY A 66 13.98 24.27 -21.76
C GLY A 66 12.59 24.67 -21.23
N THR A 67 11.64 24.77 -22.18
CA THR A 67 10.21 24.92 -21.91
C THR A 67 9.54 23.56 -21.98
N ARG A 68 8.59 23.29 -21.10
CA ARG A 68 7.77 22.08 -21.13
C ARG A 68 6.29 22.44 -21.23
N LEU A 69 5.54 21.65 -21.98
CA LEU A 69 4.08 21.73 -22.09
C LEU A 69 3.49 20.41 -21.59
N ASN A 70 2.69 20.47 -20.54
CA ASN A 70 2.10 19.28 -19.88
C ASN A 70 3.16 18.20 -19.54
N GLY A 71 4.33 18.64 -19.06
CA GLY A 71 5.46 17.78 -18.69
C GLY A 71 6.38 17.36 -19.84
N VAL A 72 5.98 17.56 -21.11
CA VAL A 72 6.77 17.22 -22.30
C VAL A 72 7.68 18.38 -22.67
N ARG A 73 8.99 18.15 -22.80
CA ARG A 73 9.93 19.19 -23.25
C ARG A 73 9.68 19.54 -24.71
N LEU A 74 9.56 20.85 -25.00
CA LEU A 74 9.32 21.32 -26.36
C LEU A 74 10.57 21.13 -27.22
N SER A 75 10.35 20.56 -28.42
CA SER A 75 11.35 20.52 -29.49
C SER A 75 11.28 21.83 -30.33
N ALA A 76 12.24 22.01 -31.25
CA ALA A 76 12.25 23.17 -32.15
C ALA A 76 10.95 23.28 -32.94
N GLY A 77 10.19 24.32 -32.66
CA GLY A 77 8.93 24.64 -33.35
C GLY A 77 7.84 25.18 -32.42
N PRO A 78 6.80 25.82 -32.95
CA PRO A 78 5.69 26.31 -32.16
C PRO A 78 4.67 25.20 -31.88
N TRP A 79 4.33 25.00 -30.58
CA TRP A 79 3.36 24.02 -30.11
C TRP A 79 2.02 24.65 -29.78
N PRO A 80 0.88 24.04 -30.11
CA PRO A 80 -0.43 24.57 -29.82
C PRO A 80 -0.68 24.63 -28.31
N LEU A 81 -1.34 25.70 -27.86
CA LEU A 81 -1.79 25.90 -26.48
C LEU A 81 -3.30 25.80 -26.37
N ARG A 82 -3.77 25.26 -25.27
CA ARG A 82 -5.17 25.17 -24.89
C ARG A 82 -5.36 25.74 -23.48
N VAL A 83 -6.57 26.13 -23.16
CA VAL A 83 -6.95 26.52 -21.81
C VAL A 83 -6.72 25.31 -20.88
N ARG A 84 -6.17 25.57 -19.69
CA ARG A 84 -5.72 24.58 -18.69
C ARG A 84 -4.41 23.87 -19.01
N ASP A 85 -3.72 24.16 -20.11
CA ASP A 85 -2.38 23.64 -20.33
C ASP A 85 -1.41 24.14 -19.25
N LEU A 86 -0.52 23.25 -18.81
CA LEU A 86 0.55 23.55 -17.88
C LEU A 86 1.82 23.87 -18.68
N VAL A 87 2.28 25.12 -18.64
CA VAL A 87 3.54 25.53 -19.26
C VAL A 87 4.59 25.73 -18.18
N GLN A 88 5.75 25.10 -18.34
CA GLN A 88 6.87 25.21 -17.41
C GLN A 88 8.07 25.86 -18.08
N PHE A 89 8.59 26.93 -17.48
CA PHE A 89 9.76 27.70 -17.92
C PHE A 89 10.90 27.46 -16.91
N GLY A 90 11.84 26.57 -17.23
CA GLY A 90 12.81 26.09 -16.24
C GLY A 90 12.11 25.36 -15.08
N GLU A 91 12.18 25.91 -13.86
CA GLU A 91 11.50 25.38 -12.68
C GLU A 91 10.17 26.06 -12.37
N ILE A 92 9.84 27.14 -13.07
CA ILE A 92 8.61 27.91 -12.85
C ILE A 92 7.48 27.38 -13.71
N ALA A 93 6.36 27.03 -13.10
CA ALA A 93 5.17 26.50 -13.75
C ALA A 93 4.04 27.52 -13.75
N ALA A 94 3.34 27.64 -14.87
CA ALA A 94 2.15 28.46 -15.04
C ALA A 94 1.05 27.67 -15.76
N VAL A 95 -0.21 27.99 -15.47
CA VAL A 95 -1.37 27.44 -16.17
C VAL A 95 -1.97 28.48 -17.11
N VAL A 96 -2.42 28.05 -18.27
CA VAL A 96 -3.17 28.86 -19.23
C VAL A 96 -4.62 28.99 -18.74
N GLU A 97 -5.04 30.19 -18.32
CA GLU A 97 -6.40 30.41 -17.79
C GLU A 97 -7.38 30.84 -18.87
N VAL A 98 -6.95 31.71 -19.79
CA VAL A 98 -7.79 32.29 -20.83
C VAL A 98 -7.04 32.30 -22.15
N LEU A 99 -7.71 31.90 -23.20
CA LEU A 99 -7.32 32.10 -24.60
C LEU A 99 -8.53 32.65 -25.35
N SER A 100 -8.45 33.84 -25.96
CA SER A 100 -9.53 34.41 -26.76
C SER A 100 -9.05 34.66 -28.20
N ASP A 101 -9.88 34.33 -29.15
CA ASP A 101 -9.57 34.39 -30.59
C ASP A 101 -10.11 35.67 -31.27
N GLY A 102 -10.73 36.58 -30.51
CA GLY A 102 -11.20 37.87 -31.01
C GLY A 102 -12.55 37.84 -31.73
N GLU A 103 -13.27 36.71 -31.73
CA GLU A 103 -14.65 36.67 -32.20
C GLU A 103 -15.63 37.16 -31.13
N ALA A 104 -16.76 37.75 -31.55
CA ALA A 104 -17.70 38.45 -30.67
C ALA A 104 -18.25 37.52 -29.59
N GLU A 105 -18.06 37.89 -28.34
CA GLU A 105 -18.83 37.34 -27.22
C GLU A 105 -20.31 37.66 -27.47
N SER A 106 -21.09 36.64 -27.77
CA SER A 106 -22.50 36.65 -27.43
C SER A 106 -22.59 36.52 -25.92
N ASP A 107 -23.15 37.53 -25.26
CA ASP A 107 -23.52 37.55 -23.87
C ASP A 107 -24.32 36.30 -23.50
N SER A 108 -23.66 35.29 -23.05
CA SER A 108 -24.26 34.24 -22.24
C SER A 108 -23.21 33.77 -21.27
N ASN A 109 -23.44 34.11 -20.01
CA ASN A 109 -22.82 33.55 -18.82
C ASN A 109 -23.30 32.10 -18.63
N THR A 110 -23.18 31.32 -19.69
CA THR A 110 -23.31 29.89 -19.74
C THR A 110 -21.89 29.37 -19.92
N ILE A 111 -21.37 28.70 -18.90
CA ILE A 111 -20.34 27.68 -19.09
C ILE A 111 -20.83 26.92 -20.33
N GLU A 112 -20.15 27.03 -21.49
CA GLU A 112 -20.38 26.13 -22.59
C GLU A 112 -20.29 24.71 -21.96
N GLU A 113 -21.45 24.09 -21.81
CA GLU A 113 -21.52 22.67 -21.54
C GLU A 113 -20.70 22.04 -22.65
N MET A 114 -19.52 21.51 -22.25
CA MET A 114 -18.81 20.62 -23.15
C MET A 114 -19.84 19.58 -23.59
N HIS A 115 -20.18 19.60 -24.87
CA HIS A 115 -21.00 18.54 -25.44
C HIS A 115 -20.21 17.26 -25.29
N VAL A 116 -20.51 16.53 -24.22
CA VAL A 116 -20.01 15.17 -24.02
C VAL A 116 -20.75 14.31 -25.00
N GLU A 117 -20.15 14.01 -26.15
CA GLU A 117 -20.74 13.16 -27.17
C GLU A 117 -21.07 11.75 -26.64
N ALA A 118 -20.34 11.27 -25.63
CA ALA A 118 -20.64 10.05 -24.91
C ALA A 118 -20.02 10.09 -23.52
N ALA A 119 -20.79 9.74 -22.50
CA ALA A 119 -20.28 9.46 -21.14
C ALA A 119 -20.57 8.01 -20.81
N ALA A 120 -19.54 7.17 -20.72
CA ALA A 120 -19.67 5.83 -20.21
C ALA A 120 -19.60 5.86 -18.68
N LYS A 121 -20.68 5.47 -18.01
CA LYS A 121 -20.72 5.17 -16.57
C LYS A 121 -20.60 3.66 -16.33
N SER A 122 -20.04 2.93 -17.29
CA SER A 122 -19.82 1.49 -17.15
C SER A 122 -18.73 1.20 -16.13
N SER A 123 -18.90 0.12 -15.40
CA SER A 123 -17.81 -0.44 -14.61
C SER A 123 -16.63 -0.79 -15.54
N TRP A 124 -15.42 -0.91 -14.99
CA TRP A 124 -14.26 -1.30 -15.82
C TRP A 124 -14.46 -2.68 -16.46
N GLU A 125 -15.19 -3.60 -15.79
CA GLU A 125 -15.59 -4.90 -16.30
C GLU A 125 -16.43 -4.76 -17.57
N GLU A 126 -17.46 -3.93 -17.55
CA GLU A 126 -18.33 -3.64 -18.71
C GLU A 126 -17.56 -2.95 -19.84
N ALA A 127 -16.60 -2.06 -19.48
CA ALA A 127 -15.74 -1.42 -20.47
C ALA A 127 -14.79 -2.42 -21.15
N LEU A 128 -14.27 -3.41 -20.38
CA LEU A 128 -13.44 -4.49 -20.92
C LEU A 128 -14.26 -5.47 -21.78
N GLU A 129 -15.47 -5.81 -21.36
CA GLU A 129 -16.38 -6.64 -22.14
C GLU A 129 -16.74 -5.93 -23.47
N GLY A 130 -16.95 -4.61 -23.45
CA GLY A 130 -17.18 -3.81 -24.65
C GLY A 130 -15.98 -3.80 -25.63
N LEU A 131 -14.75 -3.88 -25.13
CA LEU A 131 -13.55 -3.99 -25.99
C LEU A 131 -13.35 -5.41 -26.56
N ALA A 132 -13.88 -6.43 -25.90
CA ALA A 132 -13.75 -7.84 -26.35
C ALA A 132 -14.65 -8.16 -27.56
N PHE A 133 -15.58 -7.30 -27.95
CA PHE A 133 -16.67 -7.60 -28.87
C PHE A 133 -16.45 -7.28 -30.35
N ASP A 134 -15.23 -7.31 -30.87
CA ASP A 134 -15.07 -7.49 -32.32
C ASP A 134 -14.66 -8.95 -32.67
N SER A 135 -15.50 -9.87 -32.24
CA SER A 135 -15.28 -11.33 -32.36
C SER A 135 -15.22 -11.83 -33.82
N GLN A 136 -15.60 -11.00 -34.81
CA GLN A 136 -15.55 -11.41 -36.21
C GLN A 136 -14.21 -11.11 -36.91
N ARG A 137 -13.39 -10.20 -36.40
CA ARG A 137 -12.14 -9.81 -37.05
C ARG A 137 -10.86 -10.38 -36.43
N CYS A 138 -10.82 -10.54 -35.11
CA CYS A 138 -9.69 -11.17 -34.41
C CYS A 138 -10.11 -11.73 -33.03
N PRO A 139 -10.81 -12.86 -32.96
CA PRO A 139 -11.39 -13.36 -31.72
C PRO A 139 -10.35 -13.63 -30.61
N ARG A 140 -9.14 -14.10 -30.96
CA ARG A 140 -8.09 -14.41 -29.98
C ARG A 140 -7.36 -13.18 -29.43
N ALA A 141 -7.16 -12.14 -30.25
CA ALA A 141 -6.45 -10.94 -29.80
C ALA A 141 -7.23 -10.13 -28.75
N GLY A 142 -8.57 -10.12 -28.85
CA GLY A 142 -9.45 -9.47 -27.86
C GLY A 142 -9.40 -10.15 -26.50
N GLU A 143 -9.53 -11.47 -26.44
CA GLU A 143 -9.46 -12.23 -25.20
C GLU A 143 -8.10 -12.11 -24.50
N GLN A 144 -7.03 -12.11 -25.28
CA GLN A 144 -5.65 -11.91 -24.80
C GLN A 144 -5.44 -10.53 -24.18
N LEU A 145 -5.96 -9.47 -24.82
CA LEU A 145 -5.88 -8.10 -24.31
C LEU A 145 -6.71 -7.95 -23.03
N VAL A 146 -7.91 -8.52 -22.99
CA VAL A 146 -8.77 -8.51 -21.79
C VAL A 146 -8.10 -9.19 -20.61
N ALA A 147 -7.42 -10.32 -20.83
CA ALA A 147 -6.69 -11.01 -19.77
C ALA A 147 -5.52 -10.20 -19.23
N LEU A 148 -4.75 -9.53 -20.13
CA LEU A 148 -3.66 -8.64 -19.73
C LEU A 148 -4.18 -7.46 -18.90
N LEU A 149 -5.31 -6.87 -19.28
CA LEU A 149 -5.94 -5.76 -18.56
C LEU A 149 -6.53 -6.19 -17.23
N ARG A 150 -7.18 -7.37 -17.14
CA ARG A 150 -7.67 -7.95 -15.88
C ARG A 150 -6.53 -8.24 -14.92
N ALA A 151 -5.45 -8.85 -15.39
CA ALA A 151 -4.26 -9.06 -14.57
C ALA A 151 -3.75 -7.75 -13.97
N GLY A 152 -3.70 -6.66 -14.77
CA GLY A 152 -3.34 -5.32 -14.29
C GLY A 152 -4.31 -4.75 -13.25
N HIS A 153 -5.63 -4.97 -13.42
CA HIS A 153 -6.65 -4.47 -12.50
C HIS A 153 -6.62 -5.19 -11.14
N HIS A 154 -6.41 -6.49 -11.12
CA HIS A 154 -6.30 -7.25 -9.86
C HIS A 154 -5.20 -6.73 -8.95
N LEU A 155 -4.13 -6.10 -9.53
CA LEU A 155 -3.04 -5.51 -8.77
C LEU A 155 -3.44 -4.30 -7.91
N VAL A 156 -4.53 -3.62 -8.28
CA VAL A 156 -4.97 -2.39 -7.60
C VAL A 156 -5.94 -2.69 -6.46
N HIS A 157 -6.68 -3.80 -6.53
CA HIS A 157 -7.82 -4.07 -5.65
C HIS A 157 -7.63 -5.24 -4.67
N ILE A 158 -6.64 -6.10 -4.88
CA ILE A 158 -6.44 -7.28 -4.02
C ILE A 158 -5.35 -7.01 -2.99
N GLU A 159 -5.73 -6.95 -1.71
CA GLU A 159 -4.81 -6.70 -0.59
C GLU A 159 -3.96 -7.93 -0.22
N LYS A 160 -4.41 -9.14 -0.56
CA LYS A 160 -3.72 -10.38 -0.19
C LYS A 160 -3.03 -11.01 -1.39
N GLU A 161 -1.71 -11.23 -1.26
CA GLU A 161 -0.87 -11.86 -2.29
C GLU A 161 -1.45 -13.20 -2.78
N GLU A 162 -2.00 -14.01 -1.87
CA GLU A 162 -2.56 -15.33 -2.21
C GLU A 162 -3.81 -15.23 -3.10
N GLU A 163 -4.73 -14.30 -2.80
CA GLU A 163 -5.92 -14.05 -3.60
C GLU A 163 -5.56 -13.50 -4.98
N LEU A 164 -4.56 -12.62 -5.04
CA LEU A 164 -4.02 -12.08 -6.28
C LEU A 164 -3.46 -13.19 -7.17
N LEU A 165 -2.59 -14.03 -6.63
CA LEU A 165 -1.97 -15.13 -7.37
C LEU A 165 -2.97 -16.14 -7.88
N GLN A 166 -4.03 -16.45 -7.10
CA GLN A 166 -5.11 -17.33 -7.52
C GLN A 166 -5.92 -16.74 -8.68
N SER A 167 -6.28 -15.46 -8.61
CA SER A 167 -7.06 -14.79 -9.66
C SER A 167 -6.28 -14.73 -10.98
N ILE A 168 -5.02 -14.30 -10.91
CA ILE A 168 -4.14 -14.23 -12.08
C ILE A 168 -3.92 -15.61 -12.72
N LEU A 169 -3.73 -16.63 -11.88
CA LEU A 169 -3.53 -17.99 -12.36
C LEU A 169 -4.78 -18.55 -13.04
N HIS A 170 -5.96 -18.19 -12.51
CA HIS A 170 -7.24 -18.56 -13.12
C HIS A 170 -7.37 -17.95 -14.53
N ASP A 171 -7.07 -16.66 -14.67
CA ASP A 171 -7.10 -15.97 -15.96
C ASP A 171 -6.07 -16.57 -16.95
N ALA A 172 -4.86 -16.87 -16.50
CA ALA A 172 -3.84 -17.49 -17.34
C ALA A 172 -4.25 -18.89 -17.85
N VAL A 173 -4.83 -19.70 -16.97
CA VAL A 173 -5.36 -21.04 -17.32
C VAL A 173 -6.49 -20.92 -18.33
N ALA A 174 -7.40 -19.98 -18.16
CA ALA A 174 -8.53 -19.78 -19.05
C ALA A 174 -8.09 -19.29 -20.44
N VAL A 175 -7.25 -18.28 -20.51
CA VAL A 175 -6.82 -17.64 -21.77
C VAL A 175 -5.91 -18.53 -22.59
N LEU A 176 -5.05 -19.29 -21.92
CA LEU A 176 -4.13 -20.22 -22.59
C LEU A 176 -4.76 -21.62 -22.78
N ASP A 177 -6.05 -21.80 -22.49
CA ASP A 177 -6.75 -23.09 -22.56
C ASP A 177 -5.91 -24.22 -21.93
N ALA A 178 -5.31 -23.91 -20.76
CA ALA A 178 -4.54 -24.90 -20.02
C ALA A 178 -5.45 -25.80 -19.19
N GLN A 179 -5.03 -27.06 -19.01
CA GLN A 179 -5.76 -27.97 -18.12
C GLN A 179 -5.50 -27.64 -16.66
N ARG A 180 -4.27 -27.26 -16.36
CA ARG A 180 -3.83 -26.93 -14.99
C ARG A 180 -2.81 -25.81 -15.02
N GLY A 181 -2.72 -25.10 -13.92
CA GLY A 181 -1.72 -24.07 -13.71
C GLY A 181 -1.21 -24.04 -12.27
N ALA A 182 0.04 -23.66 -12.11
CA ALA A 182 0.68 -23.45 -10.82
C ALA A 182 1.58 -22.22 -10.84
N ILE A 183 1.61 -21.46 -9.74
CA ILE A 183 2.61 -20.41 -9.50
C ILE A 183 3.49 -20.86 -8.35
N ALA A 184 4.80 -20.94 -8.59
CA ALA A 184 5.79 -21.18 -7.56
C ALA A 184 6.75 -20.00 -7.47
N LEU A 185 6.90 -19.44 -6.25
CA LEU A 185 7.79 -18.30 -5.98
C LEU A 185 9.04 -18.73 -5.23
N ALA A 186 10.15 -18.06 -5.52
CA ALA A 186 11.41 -18.25 -4.83
C ALA A 186 11.36 -17.64 -3.42
N GLU A 187 11.62 -18.43 -2.40
CA GLU A 187 11.66 -18.01 -1.01
C GLU A 187 13.02 -18.31 -0.35
N GLY A 188 13.38 -17.47 0.60
CA GLY A 188 14.61 -17.58 1.37
C GLY A 188 15.88 -17.25 0.58
N PRO A 189 17.04 -17.25 1.27
CA PRO A 189 18.32 -16.89 0.67
C PRO A 189 18.81 -17.90 -0.39
N GLU A 190 18.32 -19.13 -0.33
CA GLU A 190 18.65 -20.18 -1.31
C GLU A 190 17.75 -20.14 -2.56
N GLY A 191 16.75 -19.26 -2.60
CA GLY A 191 15.83 -19.14 -3.74
C GLY A 191 15.00 -20.40 -4.02
N LYS A 192 14.67 -21.18 -2.99
CA LYS A 192 13.91 -22.43 -3.13
C LYS A 192 12.48 -22.12 -3.57
N LEU A 193 12.04 -22.78 -4.65
CA LEU A 193 10.70 -22.60 -5.18
C LEU A 193 9.66 -23.23 -4.25
N LYS A 194 8.66 -22.41 -3.87
CA LYS A 194 7.52 -22.82 -3.05
C LYS A 194 6.22 -22.56 -3.81
N LEU A 195 5.36 -23.56 -3.86
CA LEU A 195 4.05 -23.45 -4.48
C LEU A 195 3.18 -22.45 -3.72
N LYS A 196 2.64 -21.46 -4.45
CA LYS A 196 1.80 -20.38 -3.91
C LYS A 196 0.36 -20.43 -4.39
N ALA A 197 0.15 -20.82 -5.62
CA ALA A 197 -1.19 -20.92 -6.20
C ALA A 197 -1.28 -22.15 -7.10
N LEU A 198 -2.47 -22.75 -7.15
CA LEU A 198 -2.79 -23.91 -7.99
C LEU A 198 -4.21 -23.78 -8.50
N VAL A 199 -4.40 -23.98 -9.82
CA VAL A 199 -5.71 -23.97 -10.48
C VAL A 199 -5.82 -25.18 -11.41
N THR A 200 -6.98 -25.85 -11.40
CA THR A 200 -7.35 -26.89 -12.37
C THR A 200 -8.48 -26.35 -13.24
N GLY A 201 -8.31 -26.40 -14.57
CA GLY A 201 -9.32 -25.96 -15.54
C GLY A 201 -10.59 -26.82 -15.47
N ARG A 202 -11.76 -26.17 -15.64
CA ARG A 202 -13.12 -26.78 -15.71
C ARG A 202 -13.67 -27.49 -14.47
N SER A 203 -13.28 -27.10 -13.28
CA SER A 203 -14.01 -27.43 -12.03
C SER A 203 -14.15 -26.20 -11.18
N GLU A 204 -15.29 -26.06 -10.49
CA GLU A 204 -15.60 -24.94 -9.59
C GLU A 204 -14.41 -24.54 -8.68
N PRO A 205 -14.31 -23.26 -8.28
CA PRO A 205 -13.24 -22.79 -7.40
C PRO A 205 -13.34 -23.50 -6.05
N ARG A 206 -12.67 -24.61 -5.89
CA ARG A 206 -12.43 -25.23 -4.59
C ARG A 206 -11.20 -24.61 -4.00
N ALA A 207 -11.41 -23.83 -2.95
CA ALA A 207 -10.38 -23.33 -2.08
C ALA A 207 -9.51 -24.49 -1.59
N PHE A 208 -8.30 -24.61 -2.11
CA PHE A 208 -7.31 -25.58 -1.66
C PHE A 208 -6.57 -25.00 -0.46
N LEU A 209 -7.10 -25.22 0.73
CA LEU A 209 -6.34 -25.19 1.96
C LEU A 209 -5.55 -26.49 2.07
N ALA A 210 -4.22 -26.37 2.08
CA ALA A 210 -3.26 -27.39 2.51
C ALA A 210 -3.30 -28.74 1.77
N GLY A 211 -2.80 -28.81 0.55
CA GLY A 211 -2.08 -29.97 0.02
C GLY A 211 -2.79 -31.33 0.04
N ARG A 212 -4.14 -31.39 0.09
CA ARG A 212 -4.89 -32.65 0.00
C ARG A 212 -5.98 -32.53 -1.06
N ASP A 213 -5.80 -33.25 -2.15
CA ASP A 213 -6.82 -33.52 -3.14
C ASP A 213 -7.98 -34.33 -2.56
N ALA A 214 -9.23 -33.93 -2.86
CA ALA A 214 -10.42 -34.74 -2.59
C ALA A 214 -10.53 -35.98 -3.49
N GLY A 215 -9.55 -36.23 -4.38
CA GLY A 215 -9.51 -37.33 -5.33
C GLY A 215 -8.21 -38.17 -5.32
N GLY A 216 -7.38 -38.06 -4.30
CA GLY A 216 -6.25 -38.99 -4.07
C GLY A 216 -5.01 -38.81 -4.94
N GLY A 217 -4.95 -37.89 -5.89
CA GLY A 217 -3.79 -37.58 -6.70
C GLY A 217 -3.05 -36.33 -6.21
N ARG A 218 -1.80 -36.43 -5.81
CA ARG A 218 -0.94 -35.25 -5.52
C ARG A 218 -0.63 -34.56 -6.84
N PHE A 219 -1.15 -33.33 -7.05
CA PHE A 219 -0.67 -32.48 -8.12
C PHE A 219 0.82 -32.17 -7.86
N GLN A 220 1.67 -32.54 -8.81
CA GLN A 220 3.10 -32.22 -8.77
C GLN A 220 3.42 -31.45 -10.07
N PHE A 221 3.76 -30.15 -9.93
CA PHE A 221 4.40 -29.44 -11.04
C PHE A 221 5.85 -29.93 -11.18
N SER A 222 6.39 -29.89 -12.40
CA SER A 222 7.76 -30.34 -12.64
C SER A 222 8.77 -29.40 -11.97
N GLN A 223 9.27 -29.80 -10.80
CA GLN A 223 10.30 -29.06 -10.09
C GLN A 223 11.61 -28.94 -10.90
N SER A 224 11.96 -29.95 -11.67
CA SER A 224 13.16 -29.95 -12.52
C SER A 224 13.04 -28.87 -13.59
N LEU A 225 11.89 -28.80 -14.29
CA LEU A 225 11.64 -27.79 -15.31
C LEU A 225 11.59 -26.37 -14.71
N ALA A 226 10.93 -26.22 -13.57
CA ALA A 226 10.85 -24.96 -12.86
C ALA A 226 12.22 -24.46 -12.39
N ASN A 227 13.05 -25.34 -11.83
CA ASN A 227 14.41 -25.01 -11.42
C ASN A 227 15.28 -24.62 -12.62
N ARG A 228 15.19 -25.35 -13.74
CA ARG A 228 15.90 -25.04 -14.99
C ARG A 228 15.50 -23.66 -15.53
N CYS A 229 14.19 -23.34 -15.54
CA CYS A 229 13.66 -22.06 -15.96
C CYS A 229 14.26 -20.91 -15.11
N VAL A 230 14.26 -21.04 -13.78
CA VAL A 230 14.82 -20.02 -12.89
C VAL A 230 16.33 -19.91 -13.00
N GLN A 231 17.06 -21.04 -13.08
CA GLN A 231 18.52 -21.05 -13.15
C GLN A 231 19.04 -20.45 -14.44
N ARG A 232 18.45 -20.84 -15.59
CA ARG A 232 18.85 -20.33 -16.90
C ARG A 232 18.30 -18.94 -17.18
N GLY A 233 17.20 -18.55 -16.52
CA GLY A 233 16.58 -17.25 -16.71
C GLY A 233 15.77 -17.14 -17.99
N GLU A 234 15.20 -18.25 -18.46
CA GLU A 234 14.46 -18.37 -19.71
C GLU A 234 13.11 -19.05 -19.50
N SER A 235 12.09 -18.64 -20.27
CA SER A 235 10.81 -19.32 -20.34
C SER A 235 10.93 -20.53 -21.30
N ILE A 236 10.28 -21.63 -20.96
CA ILE A 236 10.46 -22.92 -21.62
C ILE A 236 9.12 -23.44 -22.12
N LEU A 237 9.07 -23.80 -23.40
CA LEU A 237 8.01 -24.62 -24.00
C LEU A 237 8.55 -26.05 -24.15
N CYS A 238 7.86 -27.03 -23.63
CA CYS A 238 8.21 -28.42 -23.72
C CYS A 238 7.10 -29.24 -24.38
N HIS A 239 7.42 -29.97 -25.44
CA HIS A 239 6.57 -30.99 -26.07
C HIS A 239 7.20 -32.35 -25.81
N HIS A 240 6.41 -33.40 -25.70
CA HIS A 240 6.90 -34.78 -25.51
C HIS A 240 7.86 -34.88 -24.32
N VAL A 241 7.38 -34.46 -23.15
CA VAL A 241 8.17 -34.40 -21.92
C VAL A 241 8.82 -35.74 -21.55
N GLU A 242 8.33 -36.84 -22.11
CA GLU A 242 8.87 -38.20 -21.93
C GLU A 242 10.19 -38.44 -22.69
N GLU A 243 10.48 -37.63 -23.71
CA GLU A 243 11.70 -37.82 -24.58
C GLU A 243 12.91 -37.01 -24.08
N ASP A 244 12.75 -36.08 -23.11
CA ASP A 244 13.87 -35.34 -22.56
C ASP A 244 14.56 -36.14 -21.45
N PRO A 245 15.85 -36.54 -21.63
CA PRO A 245 16.57 -37.40 -20.70
C PRO A 245 16.73 -36.81 -19.30
N GLU A 246 16.75 -35.48 -19.17
CA GLU A 246 16.82 -34.78 -17.89
C GLU A 246 15.46 -34.73 -17.17
N LEU A 247 14.35 -34.80 -17.92
CA LEU A 247 12.98 -34.70 -17.43
C LEU A 247 12.31 -36.07 -17.26
N ALA A 248 12.71 -37.08 -18.04
CA ALA A 248 12.15 -38.44 -18.00
C ALA A 248 12.28 -39.13 -16.62
N LEU A 249 13.26 -38.71 -15.82
CA LEU A 249 13.46 -39.19 -14.44
C LEU A 249 12.55 -38.53 -13.41
N ALA A 250 11.77 -37.49 -13.77
CA ALA A 250 10.87 -36.82 -12.87
C ALA A 250 9.58 -37.62 -12.72
N LYS A 251 9.26 -38.08 -11.49
CA LYS A 251 8.05 -38.88 -11.16
C LYS A 251 6.74 -38.27 -11.65
N SER A 252 6.65 -36.93 -11.73
CA SER A 252 5.48 -36.19 -12.18
C SER A 252 5.17 -36.35 -13.67
N ILE A 253 6.11 -36.81 -14.44
CA ILE A 253 6.05 -36.98 -15.90
C ILE A 253 5.77 -38.43 -16.26
N SER A 254 6.34 -39.40 -15.51
CA SER A 254 6.17 -40.83 -15.72
C SER A 254 4.73 -41.34 -15.48
N GLU A 255 3.83 -40.52 -14.87
CA GLU A 255 2.43 -40.85 -14.67
C GLU A 255 1.51 -40.47 -15.87
N GLY A 256 2.09 -40.04 -17.01
CA GLY A 256 1.40 -39.93 -18.31
C GLY A 256 0.33 -38.85 -18.44
N SER A 257 0.31 -37.85 -17.56
CA SER A 257 -0.76 -36.85 -17.52
C SER A 257 -0.43 -35.51 -18.19
N MET A 258 0.81 -35.29 -18.65
CA MET A 258 1.27 -34.03 -19.24
C MET A 258 1.85 -34.25 -20.62
N ALA A 259 1.21 -33.72 -21.67
CA ALA A 259 1.71 -33.83 -23.05
C ALA A 259 2.44 -32.57 -23.52
N SER A 260 2.01 -31.40 -23.07
CA SER A 260 2.64 -30.13 -23.43
C SER A 260 2.68 -29.22 -22.22
N VAL A 261 3.82 -28.60 -21.97
CA VAL A 261 4.06 -27.77 -20.77
C VAL A 261 4.66 -26.43 -21.17
N LEU A 262 4.14 -25.36 -20.60
CA LEU A 262 4.74 -24.04 -20.53
C LEU A 262 5.28 -23.79 -19.12
N CYS A 263 6.56 -23.52 -18.99
CA CYS A 263 7.17 -23.07 -17.76
C CYS A 263 7.73 -21.67 -17.98
N VAL A 264 7.03 -20.66 -17.49
CA VAL A 264 7.28 -19.26 -17.81
C VAL A 264 7.93 -18.57 -16.63
N LEU A 265 9.00 -17.83 -16.89
CA LEU A 265 9.78 -17.16 -15.86
C LEU A 265 9.06 -15.91 -15.36
N LEU A 266 8.74 -15.89 -14.08
CA LEU A 266 8.31 -14.68 -13.38
C LEU A 266 9.55 -13.87 -12.99
N ARG A 267 9.73 -12.72 -13.64
CA ARG A 267 10.92 -11.87 -13.47
C ARG A 267 10.60 -10.39 -13.56
N THR A 268 11.38 -9.61 -12.83
CA THR A 268 11.49 -8.16 -13.00
C THR A 268 12.92 -7.82 -13.43
N PRO A 269 13.21 -6.58 -13.84
CA PRO A 269 14.60 -6.18 -14.14
C PRO A 269 15.58 -6.38 -12.98
N ARG A 270 15.06 -6.51 -11.75
CA ARG A 270 15.88 -6.59 -10.52
C ARG A 270 16.07 -8.01 -10.01
N LYS A 271 15.10 -8.91 -10.23
CA LYS A 271 15.13 -10.25 -9.65
C LYS A 271 14.26 -11.25 -10.41
N ARG A 272 14.62 -12.53 -10.27
CA ARG A 272 13.78 -13.65 -10.67
C ARG A 272 12.87 -14.00 -9.49
N LEU A 273 11.55 -13.96 -9.72
CA LEU A 273 10.55 -14.13 -8.67
C LEU A 273 10.13 -15.59 -8.50
N GLY A 274 10.12 -16.33 -9.62
CA GLY A 274 9.64 -17.70 -9.65
C GLY A 274 9.21 -18.14 -11.04
N VAL A 275 8.21 -19.02 -11.11
CA VAL A 275 7.68 -19.55 -12.36
C VAL A 275 6.15 -19.61 -12.35
N LEU A 276 5.58 -19.42 -13.54
CA LEU A 276 4.23 -19.81 -13.91
C LEU A 276 4.32 -21.10 -14.72
N HIS A 277 3.73 -22.18 -14.22
CA HIS A 277 3.71 -23.48 -14.86
C HIS A 277 2.30 -23.77 -15.35
N LEU A 278 2.14 -24.09 -16.64
CA LEU A 278 0.88 -24.45 -17.28
C LEU A 278 1.06 -25.76 -18.02
N ASP A 279 0.06 -26.64 -17.95
CA ASP A 279 0.09 -27.89 -18.70
C ASP A 279 -1.21 -28.16 -19.47
N ARG A 280 -1.08 -28.88 -20.58
CA ARG A 280 -2.17 -29.46 -21.38
C ARG A 280 -2.07 -30.98 -21.38
N ASN A 281 -3.21 -31.61 -21.41
CA ASN A 281 -3.30 -33.07 -21.50
C ASN A 281 -3.07 -33.57 -22.95
N PRO A 282 -2.86 -34.87 -23.17
CA PRO A 282 -2.63 -35.46 -24.52
C PRO A 282 -3.78 -35.23 -25.52
N TRP A 283 -4.97 -34.89 -25.03
CA TRP A 283 -6.16 -34.72 -25.88
C TRP A 283 -6.35 -33.26 -26.35
N GLN A 284 -5.61 -32.33 -25.78
CA GLN A 284 -5.57 -30.92 -26.21
C GLN A 284 -4.48 -30.70 -27.26
N LYS A 285 -4.65 -29.66 -28.09
CA LYS A 285 -3.58 -29.23 -28.99
C LYS A 285 -2.36 -28.79 -28.16
N PRO A 286 -1.14 -29.23 -28.51
CA PRO A 286 0.06 -28.77 -27.81
C PRO A 286 0.15 -27.24 -27.80
N PHE A 287 0.83 -26.68 -26.78
CA PHE A 287 1.16 -25.26 -26.77
C PHE A 287 2.05 -24.90 -27.97
N THR A 288 1.92 -23.67 -28.43
CA THR A 288 2.70 -23.13 -29.55
C THR A 288 3.71 -22.07 -29.07
N MET A 289 4.59 -21.61 -29.97
CA MET A 289 5.46 -20.46 -29.68
C MET A 289 4.65 -19.18 -29.41
N ASP A 290 3.50 -19.02 -30.06
CA ASP A 290 2.61 -17.88 -29.80
C ASP A 290 2.00 -17.96 -28.38
N ASP A 291 1.63 -19.17 -27.92
CA ASP A 291 1.19 -19.40 -26.54
C ASP A 291 2.34 -19.07 -25.55
N LEU A 292 3.59 -19.41 -25.86
CA LEU A 292 4.75 -19.05 -25.03
C LEU A 292 4.96 -17.54 -24.96
N HIS A 293 4.89 -16.83 -26.10
CA HIS A 293 5.03 -15.39 -26.13
C HIS A 293 3.93 -14.68 -25.34
N LEU A 294 2.69 -15.17 -25.46
CA LEU A 294 1.55 -14.65 -24.69
C LEU A 294 1.74 -14.91 -23.19
N ALA A 295 2.14 -16.13 -22.83
CA ALA A 295 2.40 -16.49 -21.45
C ALA A 295 3.55 -15.68 -20.83
N ASP A 296 4.61 -15.37 -21.59
CA ASP A 296 5.73 -14.52 -21.14
C ASP A 296 5.27 -13.05 -20.96
N ALA A 297 4.39 -12.55 -21.82
CA ALA A 297 3.78 -11.22 -21.67
C ALA A 297 2.86 -11.15 -20.42
N LEU A 298 2.04 -12.18 -20.19
CA LEU A 298 1.25 -12.30 -18.95
C LEU A 298 2.16 -12.37 -17.72
N ALA A 299 3.22 -13.19 -17.78
CA ALA A 299 4.18 -13.34 -16.70
C ALA A 299 4.90 -12.03 -16.36
N ALA A 300 5.16 -11.16 -17.33
CA ALA A 300 5.75 -9.84 -17.08
C ALA A 300 4.81 -8.96 -16.23
N ASN A 301 3.51 -8.90 -16.56
CA ASN A 301 2.52 -8.17 -15.77
C ASN A 301 2.35 -8.75 -14.36
N VAL A 302 2.22 -10.08 -14.28
CA VAL A 302 2.15 -10.80 -13.00
C VAL A 302 3.36 -10.50 -12.13
N SER A 303 4.55 -10.51 -12.71
CA SER A 303 5.80 -10.23 -12.01
C SER A 303 5.85 -8.81 -11.45
N ALA A 304 5.42 -7.83 -12.24
CA ALA A 304 5.33 -6.44 -11.78
C ALA A 304 4.37 -6.31 -10.60
N GLY A 305 3.23 -7.00 -10.65
CA GLY A 305 2.27 -7.01 -9.57
C GLY A 305 2.77 -7.66 -8.29
N ILE A 306 3.37 -8.81 -8.41
CA ILE A 306 3.98 -9.50 -7.25
C ILE A 306 5.03 -8.60 -6.61
N GLU A 307 5.92 -7.98 -7.41
CA GLU A 307 6.94 -7.07 -6.88
C GLU A 307 6.31 -5.85 -6.20
N CYS A 308 5.27 -5.25 -6.81
CA CYS A 308 4.54 -4.14 -6.22
C CYS A 308 3.92 -4.53 -4.88
N ALA A 309 3.19 -5.64 -4.80
CA ALA A 309 2.58 -6.13 -3.57
C ALA A 309 3.63 -6.40 -2.47
N GLN A 310 4.76 -7.01 -2.85
CA GLN A 310 5.87 -7.25 -1.92
C GLN A 310 6.51 -5.95 -1.43
N LEU A 311 6.66 -4.95 -2.29
CA LEU A 311 7.22 -3.64 -1.93
C LEU A 311 6.27 -2.88 -0.99
N VAL A 312 4.97 -2.85 -1.28
CA VAL A 312 3.96 -2.23 -0.41
C VAL A 312 3.95 -2.89 0.96
N ARG A 313 3.95 -4.23 1.01
CA ARG A 313 4.03 -4.97 2.27
C ARG A 313 5.31 -4.63 3.05
N LYS A 314 6.45 -4.66 2.39
CA LYS A 314 7.75 -4.32 3.01
C LYS A 314 7.77 -2.88 3.53
N GLN A 315 7.20 -1.95 2.79
CA GLN A 315 7.07 -0.54 3.22
C GLN A 315 6.20 -0.43 4.47
N ARG A 316 5.08 -1.15 4.51
CA ARG A 316 4.19 -1.19 5.67
C ARG A 316 4.86 -1.80 6.89
N ASP A 317 5.55 -2.94 6.73
CA ASP A 317 6.28 -3.59 7.81
C ASP A 317 7.38 -2.65 8.36
N LEU A 318 8.16 -2.01 7.47
CA LEU A 318 9.18 -1.04 7.86
C LEU A 318 8.58 0.18 8.60
N PHE A 319 7.41 0.64 8.17
CA PHE A 319 6.70 1.73 8.84
C PHE A 319 6.31 1.34 10.28
N LEU A 320 5.71 0.15 10.47
CA LEU A 320 5.34 -0.37 11.78
C LEU A 320 6.57 -0.60 12.68
N ASP A 321 7.64 -1.16 12.13
CA ASP A 321 8.90 -1.34 12.85
C ASP A 321 9.49 0.02 13.28
N THR A 322 9.44 1.02 12.41
CA THR A 322 9.93 2.39 12.71
C THR A 322 9.11 3.03 13.84
N ILE A 323 7.78 2.94 13.78
CA ILE A 323 6.91 3.41 14.86
C ILE A 323 7.24 2.71 16.17
N THR A 324 7.41 1.40 16.13
CA THR A 324 7.75 0.60 17.32
C THR A 324 9.10 1.02 17.92
N ILE A 325 10.11 1.23 17.08
CA ILE A 325 11.44 1.70 17.54
C ILE A 325 11.34 3.09 18.16
N LEU A 326 10.59 4.02 17.56
CA LEU A 326 10.38 5.36 18.11
C LEU A 326 9.68 5.31 19.47
N ALA A 327 8.64 4.49 19.60
CA ALA A 327 7.93 4.27 20.85
C ALA A 327 8.86 3.68 21.93
N GLN A 328 9.66 2.67 21.57
CA GLN A 328 10.66 2.10 22.48
C GLN A 328 11.73 3.11 22.91
N ALA A 329 12.13 4.02 22.03
CA ALA A 329 13.07 5.08 22.40
C ALA A 329 12.49 6.05 23.44
N VAL A 330 11.18 6.32 23.40
CA VAL A 330 10.48 7.08 24.45
C VAL A 330 10.36 6.26 25.73
N GLU A 331 10.00 4.97 25.63
CA GLU A 331 9.99 4.04 26.77
C GLU A 331 11.33 3.97 27.51
N MET A 332 12.46 4.04 26.80
CA MET A 332 13.80 4.01 27.42
C MET A 332 14.06 5.20 28.37
N ARG A 333 13.32 6.31 28.22
CA ARG A 333 13.36 7.42 29.18
C ARG A 333 12.61 7.09 30.48
N ASP A 334 11.58 6.24 30.38
CA ASP A 334 10.79 5.75 31.51
C ASP A 334 11.38 4.39 31.93
N GLU A 335 12.20 4.37 32.97
CA GLU A 335 13.08 3.23 33.37
C GLU A 335 12.38 1.88 33.56
N TYR A 336 11.06 1.79 33.38
CA TYR A 336 10.22 0.69 33.86
C TYR A 336 9.63 -0.23 32.80
N THR A 337 9.78 0.07 31.51
CA THR A 337 8.85 -0.47 30.51
C THR A 337 9.43 -1.38 29.44
N GLY A 338 10.54 -2.06 29.68
CA GLY A 338 11.13 -2.96 28.67
C GLY A 338 10.11 -3.90 28.01
N GLY A 339 9.68 -3.56 26.77
CA GLY A 339 8.73 -4.33 25.97
C GLY A 339 7.25 -4.10 26.31
N HIS A 340 6.91 -3.10 27.08
CA HIS A 340 5.53 -2.69 27.40
C HIS A 340 4.73 -2.41 26.11
N THR A 341 5.23 -1.53 25.25
CA THR A 341 4.61 -1.18 23.98
C THR A 341 4.20 -2.41 23.16
N LEU A 342 5.06 -3.41 23.07
CA LEU A 342 4.77 -4.63 22.32
C LEU A 342 3.67 -5.46 22.98
N ARG A 343 3.71 -5.60 24.32
CA ARG A 343 2.72 -6.37 25.07
C ARG A 343 1.34 -5.71 24.98
N VAL A 344 1.24 -4.41 25.23
CA VAL A 344 -0.02 -3.65 25.14
C VAL A 344 -0.60 -3.74 23.72
N SER A 345 0.24 -3.58 22.67
CA SER A 345 -0.20 -3.71 21.29
C SER A 345 -0.78 -5.10 21.00
N THR A 346 -0.15 -6.15 21.51
CA THR A 346 -0.64 -7.52 21.33
C THR A 346 -2.01 -7.71 21.99
N TYR A 347 -2.14 -7.30 23.25
CA TYR A 347 -3.41 -7.44 23.98
C TYR A 347 -4.53 -6.60 23.36
N ALA A 348 -4.23 -5.38 22.94
CA ALA A 348 -5.17 -4.50 22.27
C ALA A 348 -5.68 -5.08 20.94
N VAL A 349 -4.79 -5.65 20.10
CA VAL A 349 -5.17 -6.29 18.84
C VAL A 349 -5.99 -7.58 19.08
N LEU A 350 -5.67 -8.36 20.09
CA LEU A 350 -6.45 -9.55 20.45
C LEU A 350 -7.87 -9.14 20.87
N LEU A 351 -8.01 -8.15 21.76
CA LEU A 351 -9.31 -7.64 22.19
C LEU A 351 -10.12 -7.05 21.04
N ALA A 352 -9.47 -6.27 20.15
CA ALA A 352 -10.13 -5.69 18.99
C ALA A 352 -10.72 -6.76 18.05
N LYS A 353 -10.02 -7.88 17.87
CA LYS A 353 -10.53 -9.02 17.08
C LYS A 353 -11.71 -9.72 17.76
N GLU A 354 -11.63 -9.92 19.07
CA GLU A 354 -12.71 -10.53 19.84
C GLU A 354 -13.99 -9.69 19.81
N LEU A 355 -13.82 -8.35 19.85
CA LEU A 355 -14.91 -7.39 19.70
C LEU A 355 -15.43 -7.28 18.26
N ASN A 356 -14.86 -8.02 17.30
CA ASN A 356 -15.20 -7.96 15.87
C ASN A 356 -15.09 -6.54 15.29
N LEU A 357 -14.10 -5.76 15.72
CA LEU A 357 -13.82 -4.46 15.12
C LEU A 357 -13.41 -4.63 13.65
N SER A 358 -13.71 -3.63 12.84
CA SER A 358 -13.39 -3.66 11.41
C SER A 358 -11.86 -3.79 11.18
N PRO A 359 -11.42 -4.34 10.03
CA PRO A 359 -10.00 -4.43 9.68
C PRO A 359 -9.29 -3.08 9.77
N ARG A 360 -9.98 -1.98 9.43
CA ARG A 360 -9.45 -0.61 9.52
C ARG A 360 -9.23 -0.20 10.98
N GLU A 361 -10.17 -0.47 11.88
CA GLU A 361 -10.03 -0.15 13.30
C GLU A 361 -8.91 -0.96 13.95
N ILE A 362 -8.80 -2.26 13.61
CA ILE A 362 -7.69 -3.11 14.08
C ILE A 362 -6.33 -2.55 13.61
N GLU A 363 -6.26 -2.04 12.39
CA GLU A 363 -5.04 -1.41 11.89
C GLU A 363 -4.72 -0.10 12.62
N LEU A 364 -5.72 0.74 12.90
CA LEU A 364 -5.54 1.96 13.69
C LEU A 364 -5.05 1.64 15.12
N ILE A 365 -5.56 0.58 15.73
CA ILE A 365 -5.07 0.08 17.04
C ILE A 365 -3.61 -0.38 16.92
N ARG A 366 -3.26 -1.10 15.86
CA ARG A 366 -1.88 -1.58 15.64
C ARG A 366 -0.87 -0.45 15.50
N ILE A 367 -1.26 0.65 14.85
CA ILE A 367 -0.43 1.85 14.67
C ILE A 367 -0.45 2.73 15.91
N GLY A 368 -1.63 2.95 16.51
CA GLY A 368 -1.82 3.92 17.58
C GLY A 368 -1.36 3.43 18.95
N THR A 369 -1.50 2.12 19.23
CA THR A 369 -1.11 1.59 20.54
C THR A 369 0.38 1.80 20.83
N PRO A 370 1.34 1.56 19.92
CA PRO A 370 2.73 1.91 20.18
C PRO A 370 2.94 3.38 20.54
N LEU A 371 2.17 4.26 19.94
CA LEU A 371 2.32 5.71 20.07
C LEU A 371 1.48 6.35 21.20
N HIS A 372 0.71 5.55 21.98
CA HIS A 372 -0.19 6.11 23.00
C HIS A 372 0.52 7.05 23.98
N ASP A 373 1.74 6.71 24.33
CA ASP A 373 2.60 7.39 25.29
C ASP A 373 3.67 8.31 24.66
N ILE A 374 3.63 8.55 23.34
CA ILE A 374 4.68 9.33 22.63
C ILE A 374 4.87 10.73 23.23
N GLY A 375 3.84 11.31 23.79
CA GLY A 375 3.89 12.63 24.42
C GLY A 375 4.73 12.71 25.70
N LYS A 376 5.11 11.58 26.30
CA LYS A 376 6.08 11.53 27.41
C LYS A 376 7.43 12.13 27.04
N ILE A 377 7.74 12.22 25.74
CA ILE A 377 8.95 12.92 25.27
C ILE A 377 8.98 14.40 25.70
N GLY A 378 7.80 15.01 25.86
CA GLY A 378 7.65 16.40 26.29
C GLY A 378 7.54 16.59 27.81
N ILE A 379 7.65 15.53 28.63
CA ILE A 379 7.63 15.61 30.10
C ILE A 379 9.06 15.71 30.62
N ASP A 380 9.25 16.57 31.61
CA ASP A 380 10.55 16.75 32.28
C ASP A 380 10.99 15.46 32.97
N ASP A 381 12.29 15.12 32.86
CA ASP A 381 12.85 13.92 33.47
C ASP A 381 12.72 13.91 35.01
N ALA A 382 12.72 15.07 35.65
CA ALA A 382 12.52 15.19 37.10
C ALA A 382 11.14 14.67 37.53
N ILE A 383 10.13 14.77 36.67
CA ILE A 383 8.77 14.27 36.90
C ILE A 383 8.64 12.83 36.38
N LEU A 384 9.09 12.60 35.15
CA LEU A 384 8.94 11.30 34.47
C LEU A 384 9.66 10.18 35.22
N ARG A 385 10.86 10.44 35.74
CA ARG A 385 11.73 9.47 36.41
C ARG A 385 11.73 9.57 37.94
N LYS A 386 10.75 10.27 38.52
CA LYS A 386 10.66 10.43 39.96
C LYS A 386 10.42 9.09 40.65
N ALA A 387 11.29 8.73 41.58
CA ALA A 387 11.20 7.47 42.32
C ALA A 387 10.01 7.44 43.31
N ASP A 388 9.62 8.60 43.82
CA ASP A 388 8.50 8.77 44.76
C ASP A 388 7.18 9.06 44.02
N ARG A 389 6.08 9.07 44.78
CA ARG A 389 4.78 9.50 44.25
C ARG A 389 4.84 10.93 43.75
N LEU A 390 4.22 11.19 42.61
CA LEU A 390 4.05 12.54 42.06
C LEU A 390 3.20 13.38 43.01
N THR A 391 3.55 14.64 43.19
CA THR A 391 2.64 15.62 43.83
C THR A 391 1.42 15.87 42.95
N PRO A 392 0.34 16.47 43.48
CA PRO A 392 -0.81 16.83 42.62
C PRO A 392 -0.41 17.69 41.43
N GLU A 393 0.49 18.64 41.60
CA GLU A 393 0.95 19.57 40.57
C GLU A 393 1.79 18.83 39.51
N GLU A 394 2.71 17.94 39.93
CA GLU A 394 3.49 17.10 39.04
C GLU A 394 2.60 16.13 38.26
N PHE A 395 1.54 15.63 38.89
CA PHE A 395 0.57 14.75 38.22
C PHE A 395 -0.22 15.48 37.15
N GLU A 396 -0.61 16.77 37.38
CA GLU A 396 -1.21 17.59 36.33
C GLU A 396 -0.28 17.78 35.13
N ILE A 397 1.03 17.98 35.37
CA ILE A 397 2.03 18.03 34.29
C ILE A 397 2.13 16.67 33.58
N MET A 398 2.16 15.58 34.32
CA MET A 398 2.21 14.21 33.75
C MET A 398 1.01 13.97 32.82
N LYS A 399 -0.21 14.36 33.19
CA LYS A 399 -1.41 14.22 32.34
C LYS A 399 -1.26 14.89 30.97
N THR A 400 -0.44 15.93 30.87
CA THR A 400 -0.25 16.66 29.60
C THR A 400 0.40 15.81 28.51
N HIS A 401 0.98 14.63 28.83
CA HIS A 401 1.54 13.75 27.79
C HIS A 401 0.49 13.33 26.77
N THR A 402 -0.77 13.17 27.15
CA THR A 402 -1.85 12.82 26.24
C THR A 402 -2.12 13.93 25.21
N ILE A 403 -2.10 15.20 25.66
CA ILE A 403 -2.27 16.37 24.80
C ILE A 403 -1.07 16.55 23.89
N LYS A 404 0.14 16.55 24.46
CA LYS A 404 1.40 16.66 23.70
C LYS A 404 1.56 15.53 22.68
N GLY A 405 1.17 14.32 23.06
CA GLY A 405 1.17 13.19 22.13
C GLY A 405 0.21 13.39 20.96
N ALA A 406 -1.02 13.86 21.23
CA ALA A 406 -1.98 14.18 20.19
C ALA A 406 -1.47 15.31 19.27
N GLU A 407 -0.81 16.33 19.80
CA GLU A 407 -0.17 17.40 19.04
C GLU A 407 0.91 16.84 18.09
N ILE A 408 1.84 16.01 18.60
CA ILE A 408 2.89 15.37 17.81
C ILE A 408 2.26 14.57 16.66
N VAL A 409 1.31 13.70 16.96
CA VAL A 409 0.67 12.83 15.97
C VAL A 409 -0.10 13.64 14.92
N SER A 410 -0.72 14.76 15.30
CA SER A 410 -1.49 15.62 14.40
C SER A 410 -0.69 16.23 13.26
N THR A 411 0.65 16.34 13.42
CA THR A 411 1.57 16.88 12.40
C THR A 411 1.65 15.99 11.15
N VAL A 412 1.33 14.69 11.29
CA VAL A 412 1.30 13.74 10.19
C VAL A 412 -0.15 13.45 9.81
N PRO A 413 -0.64 13.91 8.64
CA PRO A 413 -2.04 13.76 8.24
C PRO A 413 -2.56 12.32 8.31
N ASP A 414 -1.77 11.35 7.87
CA ASP A 414 -2.16 9.94 7.84
C ASP A 414 -2.26 9.29 9.23
N LEU A 415 -1.66 9.90 10.25
CA LEU A 415 -1.74 9.45 11.64
C LEU A 415 -2.89 10.10 12.42
N ARG A 416 -3.56 11.12 11.90
CA ARG A 416 -4.69 11.78 12.60
C ARG A 416 -5.78 10.82 13.09
N PRO A 417 -6.13 9.74 12.36
CA PRO A 417 -7.13 8.79 12.84
C PRO A 417 -6.78 8.07 14.15
N ILE A 418 -5.51 8.04 14.57
CA ILE A 418 -5.10 7.44 15.85
C ILE A 418 -5.09 8.44 17.01
N ILE A 419 -5.34 9.74 16.77
CA ILE A 419 -5.37 10.76 17.83
C ILE A 419 -6.29 10.36 18.99
N PRO A 420 -7.50 9.78 18.77
CA PRO A 420 -8.35 9.34 19.88
C PRO A 420 -7.67 8.32 20.80
N ILE A 421 -6.80 7.46 20.28
CA ILE A 421 -6.01 6.52 21.11
C ILE A 421 -5.04 7.32 21.99
N VAL A 422 -4.21 8.16 21.37
CA VAL A 422 -3.13 8.89 22.04
C VAL A 422 -3.67 9.89 23.06
N ARG A 423 -4.77 10.58 22.73
CA ARG A 423 -5.36 11.60 23.59
C ARG A 423 -6.18 11.01 24.74
N SER A 424 -6.94 9.92 24.46
CA SER A 424 -8.04 9.51 25.34
C SER A 424 -7.85 8.13 26.00
N HIS A 425 -6.66 7.51 25.94
CA HIS A 425 -6.42 6.21 26.57
C HIS A 425 -6.43 6.24 28.11
N HIS A 426 -6.40 7.42 28.72
CA HIS A 426 -6.58 7.62 30.15
C HIS A 426 -7.96 8.16 30.56
N GLU A 427 -8.89 8.26 29.59
CA GLU A 427 -10.28 8.49 29.91
C GLU A 427 -10.89 7.27 30.59
N ARG A 428 -11.89 7.51 31.44
CA ARG A 428 -12.55 6.49 32.24
C ARG A 428 -14.03 6.42 31.89
N TRP A 429 -14.59 5.24 31.92
CA TRP A 429 -16.00 5.04 31.63
C TRP A 429 -16.93 5.91 32.51
N ASP A 430 -16.53 6.16 33.78
CA ASP A 430 -17.26 7.00 34.74
C ASP A 430 -17.06 8.52 34.54
N GLY A 431 -16.32 8.95 33.51
CA GLY A 431 -16.04 10.37 33.22
C GLY A 431 -15.01 11.03 34.14
N ARG A 432 -14.33 10.27 34.99
CA ARG A 432 -13.32 10.80 35.93
C ARG A 432 -11.89 10.67 35.40
N GLY A 433 -11.77 10.46 34.08
CA GLY A 433 -10.49 10.35 33.39
C GLY A 433 -9.92 11.70 32.98
N TYR A 434 -8.92 11.67 32.11
CA TYR A 434 -8.28 12.85 31.54
C TYR A 434 -7.84 12.58 30.10
N PRO A 435 -7.61 13.62 29.27
CA PRO A 435 -7.57 15.05 29.57
C PRO A 435 -8.94 15.76 29.48
N ASP A 436 -9.93 15.17 28.80
CA ASP A 436 -11.19 15.84 28.45
C ASP A 436 -12.34 15.46 29.40
N GLY A 437 -12.16 14.46 30.27
CA GLY A 437 -13.20 13.97 31.19
C GLY A 437 -14.35 13.27 30.45
N LEU A 438 -14.08 12.64 29.33
CA LEU A 438 -15.06 11.90 28.56
C LEU A 438 -15.55 10.67 29.34
N GLY A 439 -16.85 10.36 29.24
CA GLY A 439 -17.45 9.19 29.87
C GLY A 439 -18.28 8.35 28.91
N GLY A 440 -18.40 7.06 29.21
CA GLY A 440 -19.22 6.13 28.45
C GLY A 440 -18.84 6.05 26.98
N GLU A 441 -19.84 6.09 26.13
CA GLU A 441 -19.68 5.97 24.67
C GLU A 441 -19.06 7.20 24.00
N ALA A 442 -18.91 8.33 24.72
CA ALA A 442 -18.17 9.50 24.22
C ALA A 442 -16.67 9.20 24.07
N ILE A 443 -16.15 8.18 24.77
CA ILE A 443 -14.77 7.70 24.61
C ILE A 443 -14.72 6.84 23.34
N SER A 444 -13.78 7.14 22.44
CA SER A 444 -13.57 6.33 21.24
C SER A 444 -13.39 4.83 21.57
N PRO A 445 -14.02 3.90 20.83
CA PRO A 445 -13.80 2.48 21.00
C PRO A 445 -12.33 2.09 20.97
N LEU A 446 -11.53 2.73 20.10
CA LEU A 446 -10.10 2.49 19.98
C LEU A 446 -9.35 2.85 21.28
N ALA A 447 -9.70 3.96 21.92
CA ALA A 447 -9.11 4.37 23.18
C ALA A 447 -9.52 3.44 24.33
N ARG A 448 -10.80 2.99 24.37
CA ARG A 448 -11.29 2.02 25.36
C ARG A 448 -10.54 0.69 25.31
N VAL A 449 -10.23 0.19 24.10
CA VAL A 449 -9.42 -1.03 23.90
C VAL A 449 -8.01 -0.86 24.47
N VAL A 450 -7.37 0.27 24.14
CA VAL A 450 -5.98 0.53 24.56
C VAL A 450 -5.89 0.77 26.06
N ALA A 451 -6.83 1.54 26.65
CA ALA A 451 -6.89 1.79 28.09
C ALA A 451 -6.93 0.49 28.91
N LEU A 452 -7.70 -0.49 28.46
CA LEU A 452 -7.84 -1.77 29.14
C LEU A 452 -6.57 -2.60 29.00
N ALA A 453 -5.98 -2.68 27.81
CA ALA A 453 -4.74 -3.41 27.54
C ALA A 453 -3.54 -2.81 28.30
N ASP A 454 -3.44 -1.48 28.34
CA ASP A 454 -2.41 -0.75 29.06
C ASP A 454 -2.51 -1.00 30.58
N ALA A 455 -3.72 -0.86 31.16
CA ALA A 455 -3.94 -1.11 32.56
C ALA A 455 -3.59 -2.56 32.95
N PHE A 456 -3.93 -3.54 32.12
CA PHE A 456 -3.57 -4.95 32.34
C PHE A 456 -2.05 -5.14 32.37
N ASP A 457 -1.33 -4.59 31.37
CA ASP A 457 0.13 -4.69 31.33
C ASP A 457 0.76 -3.95 32.51
N ALA A 458 0.24 -2.77 32.87
CA ALA A 458 0.72 -2.03 34.04
C ALA A 458 0.55 -2.80 35.34
N MET A 459 -0.49 -3.62 35.50
CA MET A 459 -0.71 -4.46 36.67
C MET A 459 0.18 -5.71 36.69
N THR A 460 0.39 -6.35 35.54
CA THR A 460 1.09 -7.64 35.44
C THR A 460 2.59 -7.50 35.24
N SER A 461 3.10 -6.34 34.86
CA SER A 461 4.52 -6.08 34.66
C SER A 461 5.24 -5.71 35.97
N ASN A 462 6.49 -6.17 36.09
CA ASN A 462 7.36 -5.77 37.21
C ASN A 462 7.76 -4.30 37.01
N ARG A 463 7.66 -3.51 38.08
CA ARG A 463 8.19 -2.14 38.17
C ARG A 463 9.25 -2.05 39.23
N SER A 464 10.16 -1.07 39.21
CA SER A 464 11.28 -0.99 40.16
C SER A 464 10.85 -1.01 41.64
N TYR A 465 9.66 -0.45 41.91
CA TYR A 465 9.10 -0.35 43.26
C TYR A 465 7.99 -1.38 43.54
N ARG A 466 7.59 -2.22 42.55
CA ARG A 466 6.49 -3.19 42.71
C ARG A 466 6.66 -4.38 41.77
N LYS A 467 6.52 -5.61 42.33
CA LYS A 467 6.36 -6.82 41.50
C LYS A 467 4.99 -6.79 40.80
N GLY A 468 4.95 -7.28 39.57
CA GLY A 468 3.71 -7.49 38.85
C GLY A 468 2.76 -8.44 39.57
N MET A 469 1.48 -8.19 39.45
CA MET A 469 0.44 -9.07 39.97
C MET A 469 0.36 -10.36 39.14
N PRO A 470 -0.05 -11.47 39.71
CA PRO A 470 -0.45 -12.64 38.92
C PRO A 470 -1.55 -12.26 37.93
N PRO A 471 -1.54 -12.78 36.70
CA PRO A 471 -2.55 -12.45 35.70
C PRO A 471 -3.99 -12.64 36.19
N THR A 472 -4.24 -13.70 36.95
CA THR A 472 -5.57 -13.99 37.52
C THR A 472 -6.07 -12.87 38.44
N VAL A 473 -5.17 -12.25 39.22
CA VAL A 473 -5.50 -11.13 40.12
C VAL A 473 -5.77 -9.86 39.29
N ALA A 474 -4.99 -9.64 38.21
CA ALA A 474 -5.19 -8.50 37.32
C ALA A 474 -6.54 -8.61 36.60
N PHE A 475 -6.95 -9.77 36.13
CA PHE A 475 -8.28 -9.98 35.53
C PHE A 475 -9.40 -9.72 36.51
N ALA A 476 -9.28 -10.17 37.76
CA ALA A 476 -10.27 -9.90 38.81
C ALA A 476 -10.38 -8.40 39.12
N GLU A 477 -9.26 -7.66 39.14
CA GLU A 477 -9.28 -6.20 39.33
C GLU A 477 -9.92 -5.48 38.13
N ILE A 478 -9.63 -5.90 36.89
CA ILE A 478 -10.28 -5.37 35.70
C ILE A 478 -11.79 -5.58 35.75
N GLU A 479 -12.24 -6.76 36.11
CA GLU A 479 -13.66 -7.10 36.25
C GLU A 479 -14.34 -6.21 37.30
N LYS A 480 -13.71 -6.00 38.44
CA LYS A 480 -14.18 -5.12 39.51
C LYS A 480 -14.31 -3.66 39.07
N GLN A 481 -13.46 -3.19 38.14
CA GLN A 481 -13.47 -1.83 37.61
C GLN A 481 -14.42 -1.66 36.39
N SER A 482 -15.17 -2.71 36.03
CA SER A 482 -16.19 -2.68 34.98
C SER A 482 -17.26 -1.63 35.31
N GLY A 483 -17.62 -0.82 34.34
CA GLY A 483 -18.57 0.27 34.51
C GLY A 483 -18.05 1.49 35.29
N GLN A 484 -16.80 1.44 35.78
CA GLN A 484 -16.12 2.56 36.44
C GLN A 484 -14.95 3.06 35.57
N GLN A 485 -13.84 2.34 35.60
CA GLN A 485 -12.69 2.68 34.78
C GLN A 485 -12.88 2.19 33.33
N PHE A 486 -13.42 1.00 33.16
CA PHE A 486 -13.48 0.31 31.87
C PHE A 486 -14.93 0.13 31.38
N ASP A 487 -15.08 0.09 30.06
CA ASP A 487 -16.31 -0.26 29.38
C ASP A 487 -16.76 -1.69 29.79
N PRO A 488 -18.00 -1.90 30.24
CA PRO A 488 -18.50 -3.20 30.66
C PRO A 488 -18.44 -4.28 29.57
N ILE A 489 -18.73 -3.91 28.31
CA ILE A 489 -18.72 -4.86 27.18
C ILE A 489 -17.28 -5.28 26.88
N PHE A 490 -16.36 -4.32 26.83
CA PHE A 490 -14.94 -4.56 26.54
C PHE A 490 -14.28 -5.34 27.67
N THR A 491 -14.66 -5.05 28.92
CA THR A 491 -14.21 -5.80 30.09
C THR A 491 -14.63 -7.26 30.01
N ALA A 492 -15.91 -7.52 29.73
CA ALA A 492 -16.41 -8.89 29.62
C ALA A 492 -15.69 -9.68 28.50
N ALA A 493 -15.47 -9.06 27.33
CA ALA A 493 -14.71 -9.67 26.24
C ALA A 493 -13.26 -9.97 26.66
N PHE A 494 -12.57 -9.03 27.32
CA PHE A 494 -11.18 -9.19 27.73
C PHE A 494 -11.01 -10.30 28.78
N VAL A 495 -11.91 -10.35 29.77
CA VAL A 495 -11.90 -11.41 30.80
C VAL A 495 -12.21 -12.78 30.15
N GLY A 496 -13.13 -12.83 29.19
CA GLY A 496 -13.43 -14.06 28.42
C GLY A 496 -12.20 -14.61 27.66
N MET A 497 -11.25 -13.76 27.30
CA MET A 497 -10.02 -14.11 26.61
C MET A 497 -8.85 -14.50 27.52
N GLN A 498 -9.05 -14.65 28.83
CA GLN A 498 -7.98 -14.89 29.80
C GLN A 498 -6.98 -15.97 29.37
N SER A 499 -7.46 -17.11 28.88
CA SER A 499 -6.59 -18.22 28.45
C SER A 499 -5.71 -17.85 27.25
N ALA A 500 -6.25 -17.10 26.28
CA ALA A 500 -5.51 -16.64 25.09
C ALA A 500 -4.44 -15.62 25.47
N ILE A 501 -4.76 -14.67 26.34
CA ILE A 501 -3.84 -13.62 26.79
C ILE A 501 -2.70 -14.24 27.61
N ILE A 502 -2.98 -15.17 28.54
CA ILE A 502 -1.95 -15.85 29.33
C ILE A 502 -1.03 -16.68 28.42
N LYS A 503 -1.57 -17.33 27.40
CA LYS A 503 -0.76 -18.05 26.40
C LYS A 503 0.22 -17.11 25.70
N GLU A 504 -0.27 -15.95 25.29
CA GLU A 504 0.55 -14.96 24.61
C GLU A 504 1.63 -14.35 25.51
N MET A 505 1.31 -14.07 26.78
CA MET A 505 2.29 -13.64 27.79
C MET A 505 3.45 -14.64 27.91
N ASN A 506 3.16 -15.93 27.92
CA ASN A 506 4.18 -16.98 28.02
C ASN A 506 5.06 -17.07 26.77
N VAL A 507 4.49 -16.88 25.57
CA VAL A 507 5.23 -16.81 24.31
C VAL A 507 6.19 -15.62 24.32
N GLN A 508 5.72 -14.45 24.70
CA GLN A 508 6.53 -13.23 24.76
C GLN A 508 7.63 -13.32 25.82
N ALA A 509 7.35 -13.86 26.99
CA ALA A 509 8.36 -14.10 28.03
C ALA A 509 9.49 -15.00 27.52
N THR A 510 9.15 -15.99 26.69
CA THR A 510 10.13 -16.90 26.08
C THR A 510 10.97 -16.21 25.00
N MET A 511 10.39 -15.29 24.23
CA MET A 511 11.10 -14.52 23.17
C MET A 511 12.02 -13.44 23.75
N LEU A 512 11.62 -12.80 24.83
CA LEU A 512 12.37 -11.71 25.48
C LEU A 512 13.48 -12.22 26.42
N SER A 513 13.62 -13.55 26.61
CA SER A 513 14.67 -14.12 27.47
C SER A 513 16.08 -13.84 26.93
N PRO A 514 17.06 -13.43 27.77
CA PRO A 514 18.41 -13.03 27.34
C PRO A 514 19.15 -14.08 26.50
N SER A 515 18.88 -15.38 26.74
CA SER A 515 19.50 -16.50 26.03
C SER A 515 19.09 -16.62 24.55
N LYS A 516 17.96 -16.02 24.13
CA LYS A 516 17.52 -16.00 22.72
C LYS A 516 17.81 -14.70 21.99
N ARG A 517 17.97 -13.56 22.69
CA ARG A 517 18.41 -12.29 22.08
C ARG A 517 19.75 -12.41 21.35
N VAL A 518 20.69 -13.18 21.91
CA VAL A 518 22.01 -13.40 21.30
C VAL A 518 21.91 -14.26 20.02
N ARG A 519 20.93 -15.18 19.94
CA ARG A 519 20.77 -16.06 18.77
C ARG A 519 20.12 -15.38 17.56
N ILE A 520 19.26 -14.37 17.79
CA ILE A 520 18.60 -13.64 16.70
C ILE A 520 19.57 -12.64 16.05
N LEU A 521 20.51 -12.07 16.82
CA LEU A 521 21.55 -11.17 16.31
C LEU A 521 22.70 -11.90 15.59
N SER A 522 22.85 -13.21 15.80
CA SER A 522 23.87 -14.03 15.12
C SER A 522 23.36 -14.78 13.88
N MET A 523 22.07 -14.63 13.52
CA MET A 523 21.43 -15.24 12.34
C MET A 523 20.97 -14.21 11.28
N LYS A 524 21.52 -12.99 11.33
CA LYS A 524 21.36 -11.99 10.24
C LYS A 524 22.66 -11.79 9.50
#